data_b24095523ffd8c9b7ee213bad21e52f5
#
_entry.id   b24095523ffd8c9b7ee213bad21e52f5
#
_cell.length_a   1.000
_cell.length_b   1.000
_cell.length_c   1.000
_cell.angle_alpha   90.00
_cell.angle_beta   90.00
_cell.angle_gamma   90.00
#
_symmetry.space_group_name_H-M   'P 1'
#
loop_
_entity.id
_entity.type
_entity.pdbx_description
1 polymer ?
#
loop_
_entity_poly.entity_id
_entity_poly.type
_entity_poly.pdbx_seq_one_letter_code
_entity_poly.pdbx_strand_id
1 'polypeptide(L)'
;LGESLSDRVVVARDTACSEYGACVMSIKTLAFAIPEGASIPERAPQAPQMGESIPSHFKSCFGCGEEHETGLHMQMTAGVGLTIKGTFTVTSHHQGAPGLAHGGLLSAAIDEVLGSLNWLLGDPAVTGRLECEFRTPVPVGSILHIQAEILGEERRKVYAVATARLNSQDGPIAVVASAIFIQVTAEHFRRNGDRSAMKAAMPGSSDFEVN
;
A
#
# COMPACT_ATOMS: atom_id res chain seq x y z
N LEU A 1 -0.05 12.56 -29.01
CA LEU A 1 -0.72 11.27 -29.18
C LEU A 1 -0.65 10.58 -27.82
N GLY A 2 -1.73 10.73 -27.00
CA GLY A 2 -1.81 10.15 -25.67
C GLY A 2 -2.10 8.66 -25.76
N GLU A 3 -1.27 7.84 -25.13
CA GLU A 3 -1.58 6.44 -24.90
C GLU A 3 -2.79 6.34 -23.96
N SER A 4 -3.78 5.55 -24.39
CA SER A 4 -4.96 5.23 -23.57
C SER A 4 -4.53 4.40 -22.34
N LEU A 5 -5.10 4.69 -21.17
CA LEU A 5 -4.88 3.90 -19.95
C LEU A 5 -5.27 2.42 -20.12
N SER A 6 -6.16 2.09 -21.08
CA SER A 6 -6.55 0.73 -21.43
C SER A 6 -5.40 -0.12 -21.99
N ASP A 7 -4.33 0.51 -22.52
CA ASP A 7 -3.19 -0.18 -23.12
C ASP A 7 -2.02 -0.38 -22.14
N ARG A 8 -2.13 0.17 -20.91
CA ARG A 8 -1.19 -0.12 -19.83
C ARG A 8 -1.49 -1.46 -19.18
N VAL A 9 -1.22 -2.53 -19.91
CA VAL A 9 -1.04 -3.85 -19.30
C VAL A 9 0.26 -3.77 -18.51
N VAL A 10 0.15 -3.64 -17.20
CA VAL A 10 1.29 -3.73 -16.29
C VAL A 10 1.75 -5.18 -16.31
N VAL A 11 2.81 -5.43 -17.05
CA VAL A 11 3.36 -6.79 -17.24
C VAL A 11 4.60 -6.92 -16.35
N ALA A 12 4.58 -7.74 -15.28
CA ALA A 12 5.79 -8.20 -14.60
C ALA A 12 6.45 -9.30 -15.43
N ARG A 13 7.59 -9.07 -16.02
CA ARG A 13 8.38 -10.10 -16.68
C ARG A 13 9.35 -10.73 -15.68
N ASP A 14 9.26 -12.04 -15.52
CA ASP A 14 10.37 -12.86 -15.04
C ASP A 14 11.41 -12.92 -16.16
N THR A 15 12.33 -11.94 -16.19
CA THR A 15 13.57 -12.07 -16.96
C THR A 15 14.56 -10.99 -16.54
N ALA A 16 15.83 -11.36 -16.55
CA ALA A 16 16.98 -10.55 -16.24
C ALA A 16 16.91 -9.12 -16.78
N CYS A 17 17.26 -8.16 -15.94
CA CYS A 17 17.39 -6.75 -16.27
C CYS A 17 18.30 -6.56 -17.47
N SER A 18 17.81 -5.89 -18.51
CA SER A 18 18.66 -5.27 -19.53
C SER A 18 19.17 -3.93 -19.00
N GLU A 19 20.32 -3.50 -19.46
CA GLU A 19 21.16 -2.40 -18.97
C GLU A 19 20.56 -0.97 -18.93
N TYR A 20 19.26 -0.80 -19.12
CA TYR A 20 18.57 0.50 -19.03
C TYR A 20 17.26 0.38 -18.24
N GLY A 21 17.38 0.52 -17.00
CA GLY A 21 16.59 0.98 -15.86
C GLY A 21 15.07 1.19 -15.94
N ALA A 22 14.28 0.32 -16.56
CA ALA A 22 12.84 0.27 -16.33
C ALA A 22 12.42 -1.19 -16.14
N CYS A 23 12.30 -1.63 -14.89
CA CYS A 23 11.69 -2.92 -14.58
C CYS A 23 10.18 -2.77 -14.72
N VAL A 24 9.65 -3.08 -15.91
CA VAL A 24 8.20 -3.10 -16.15
C VAL A 24 7.64 -4.36 -15.49
N MET A 25 6.83 -4.18 -14.46
CA MET A 25 6.11 -5.27 -13.80
C MET A 25 5.01 -5.80 -14.72
N SER A 26 5.09 -7.07 -15.12
CA SER A 26 3.98 -7.77 -15.80
C SER A 26 3.06 -8.39 -14.75
N ILE A 27 1.96 -7.75 -14.43
CA ILE A 27 0.84 -8.40 -13.74
C ILE A 27 0.00 -9.05 -14.83
N LYS A 28 -0.01 -10.38 -14.86
CA LYS A 28 -0.71 -11.14 -15.91
C LYS A 28 -2.22 -10.88 -15.92
N THR A 29 -2.80 -10.38 -14.84
CA THR A 29 -4.20 -9.96 -14.81
C THR A 29 -4.40 -9.11 -13.54
N LEU A 30 -4.81 -7.87 -13.68
CA LEU A 30 -5.44 -7.13 -12.57
C LEU A 30 -6.72 -7.87 -12.20
N ALA A 31 -6.97 -8.02 -10.91
CA ALA A 31 -8.23 -8.58 -10.41
C ALA A 31 -9.46 -7.70 -10.75
N PHE A 32 -9.21 -6.53 -11.33
CA PHE A 32 -10.22 -5.61 -11.84
C PHE A 32 -9.70 -4.89 -13.10
N ALA A 33 -10.62 -4.51 -13.97
CA ALA A 33 -10.32 -3.59 -15.06
C ALA A 33 -10.29 -2.15 -14.53
N ILE A 34 -9.31 -1.37 -14.91
CA ILE A 34 -9.31 0.08 -14.67
C ILE A 34 -10.35 0.67 -15.63
N PRO A 35 -11.34 1.45 -15.16
CA PRO A 35 -12.35 2.05 -16.02
C PRO A 35 -11.73 2.98 -17.07
N GLU A 36 -12.31 3.05 -18.26
CA GLU A 36 -11.85 3.96 -19.33
C GLU A 36 -11.87 5.44 -18.92
N GLY A 37 -12.76 5.81 -17.98
CA GLY A 37 -12.87 7.15 -17.42
C GLY A 37 -11.87 7.46 -16.29
N ALA A 38 -11.04 6.51 -15.89
CA ALA A 38 -10.04 6.73 -14.86
C ALA A 38 -8.88 7.62 -15.38
N SER A 39 -8.40 8.52 -14.53
CA SER A 39 -7.25 9.37 -14.81
C SER A 39 -6.15 9.12 -13.77
N ILE A 40 -4.91 9.43 -14.10
CA ILE A 40 -3.82 9.43 -13.12
C ILE A 40 -3.97 10.71 -12.29
N PRO A 41 -4.17 10.62 -10.96
CA PRO A 41 -4.28 11.80 -10.12
C PRO A 41 -2.94 12.54 -10.01
N GLU A 42 -3.00 13.81 -9.65
CA GLU A 42 -1.81 14.57 -9.30
C GLU A 42 -1.40 14.29 -7.84
N ARG A 43 -0.09 14.31 -7.59
CA ARG A 43 0.43 14.26 -6.23
C ARG A 43 0.07 15.52 -5.48
N ALA A 44 -0.48 15.41 -4.28
CA ALA A 44 -0.85 16.57 -3.47
C ALA A 44 0.39 17.44 -3.13
N PRO A 45 0.28 18.76 -3.14
CA PRO A 45 1.41 19.67 -2.87
C PRO A 45 2.08 19.45 -1.51
N GLN A 46 1.31 19.02 -0.51
CA GLN A 46 1.78 18.75 0.85
C GLN A 46 2.21 17.29 1.07
N ALA A 47 2.11 16.44 0.05
CA ALA A 47 2.49 15.03 0.15
C ALA A 47 3.99 14.86 0.40
N PRO A 48 4.41 13.81 1.12
CA PRO A 48 5.81 13.48 1.32
C PRO A 48 6.55 13.41 -0.02
N GLN A 49 7.73 14.03 -0.10
CA GLN A 49 8.54 14.06 -1.31
C GLN A 49 9.30 12.73 -1.52
N MET A 50 9.82 12.51 -2.71
CA MET A 50 10.60 11.32 -3.02
C MET A 50 11.75 11.12 -2.00
N GLY A 51 11.80 9.94 -1.40
CA GLY A 51 12.79 9.58 -0.38
C GLY A 51 12.38 9.95 1.06
N GLU A 52 11.34 10.75 1.26
CA GLU A 52 10.82 11.06 2.58
C GLU A 52 10.02 9.89 3.16
N SER A 53 10.07 9.75 4.48
CA SER A 53 9.30 8.75 5.20
C SER A 53 7.81 9.05 5.13
N ILE A 54 7.00 8.01 4.95
CA ILE A 54 5.56 8.11 5.11
C ILE A 54 5.26 8.05 6.61
N PRO A 55 4.53 9.04 7.17
CA PRO A 55 4.19 9.03 8.58
C PRO A 55 3.23 7.88 8.92
N SER A 56 3.28 7.41 10.17
CA SER A 56 2.28 6.47 10.68
C SER A 56 0.89 7.11 10.68
N HIS A 57 -0.11 6.35 10.30
CA HIS A 57 -1.51 6.78 10.37
C HIS A 57 -1.96 7.02 11.82
N PHE A 58 -1.49 6.17 12.74
CA PHE A 58 -1.91 6.14 14.13
C PHE A 58 -0.89 5.32 14.92
N LYS A 59 -0.48 5.81 16.10
CA LYS A 59 0.59 5.19 16.89
C LYS A 59 0.36 3.74 17.27
N SER A 60 -0.91 3.35 17.48
CA SER A 60 -1.32 1.97 17.75
C SER A 60 -1.86 1.23 16.51
N CYS A 61 -1.57 1.71 15.27
CA CYS A 61 -1.92 1.02 14.05
C CYS A 61 -1.18 -0.32 13.99
N PHE A 62 -1.88 -1.39 13.66
CA PHE A 62 -1.28 -2.72 13.50
C PHE A 62 -0.20 -2.75 12.40
N GLY A 63 -0.39 -2.02 11.31
CA GLY A 63 0.55 -1.99 10.19
C GLY A 63 1.78 -1.12 10.44
N CYS A 64 1.59 0.15 10.78
CA CYS A 64 2.66 1.15 10.85
C CYS A 64 2.89 1.77 12.24
N GLY A 65 2.07 1.43 13.24
CA GLY A 65 2.13 2.06 14.56
C GLY A 65 3.34 1.62 15.40
N GLU A 66 4.08 2.58 15.93
CA GLU A 66 5.27 2.35 16.74
C GLU A 66 4.95 1.81 18.14
N GLU A 67 3.74 2.08 18.66
CA GLU A 67 3.30 1.69 19.99
C GLU A 67 2.52 0.36 20.02
N HIS A 68 2.32 -0.30 18.87
CA HIS A 68 1.60 -1.56 18.80
C HIS A 68 2.53 -2.75 19.07
N GLU A 69 2.40 -3.40 20.24
CA GLU A 69 3.35 -4.43 20.73
C GLU A 69 3.60 -5.59 19.74
N THR A 70 2.59 -6.00 18.98
CA THR A 70 2.66 -7.12 18.03
C THR A 70 2.40 -6.69 16.59
N GLY A 71 2.53 -5.39 16.31
CA GLY A 71 2.32 -4.81 14.99
C GLY A 71 3.41 -5.18 13.99
N LEU A 72 3.18 -4.84 12.74
CA LEU A 72 4.12 -5.10 11.66
C LEU A 72 5.29 -4.10 11.64
N HIS A 73 5.12 -2.94 12.26
CA HIS A 73 6.10 -1.84 12.32
C HIS A 73 6.70 -1.49 10.96
N MET A 74 5.81 -1.38 9.96
CA MET A 74 6.18 -1.11 8.57
C MET A 74 6.94 0.21 8.47
N GLN A 75 8.06 0.19 7.77
CA GLN A 75 8.79 1.40 7.38
C GLN A 75 8.54 1.67 5.90
N MET A 76 8.07 2.87 5.60
CA MET A 76 7.67 3.23 4.25
C MET A 76 8.28 4.55 3.82
N THR A 77 8.60 4.67 2.53
CA THR A 77 9.15 5.87 1.91
C THR A 77 8.42 6.19 0.62
N ALA A 78 8.23 7.47 0.36
CA ALA A 78 7.69 7.95 -0.89
C ALA A 78 8.67 7.72 -2.05
N GLY A 79 8.15 7.21 -3.16
CA GLY A 79 8.90 7.00 -4.39
C GLY A 79 8.65 8.09 -5.44
N VAL A 80 9.06 7.82 -6.67
CA VAL A 80 8.81 8.68 -7.83
C VAL A 80 7.32 8.62 -8.22
N GLY A 81 6.75 9.75 -8.62
CA GLY A 81 5.35 9.82 -9.03
C GLY A 81 4.41 9.41 -7.88
N LEU A 82 3.53 8.48 -8.13
CA LEU A 82 2.55 7.97 -7.16
C LEU A 82 2.93 6.57 -6.66
N THR A 83 4.18 6.40 -6.23
CA THR A 83 4.70 5.13 -5.70
C THR A 83 5.15 5.23 -4.26
N ILE A 84 5.06 4.12 -3.53
CA ILE A 84 5.60 3.95 -2.17
C ILE A 84 6.40 2.65 -2.12
N LYS A 85 7.48 2.66 -1.34
CA LYS A 85 8.25 1.49 -0.97
C LYS A 85 8.10 1.23 0.51
N GLY A 86 7.89 -0.03 0.88
CA GLY A 86 7.81 -0.47 2.27
C GLY A 86 8.68 -1.67 2.54
N THR A 87 9.10 -1.84 3.79
CA THR A 87 9.78 -3.03 4.24
C THR A 87 9.11 -3.60 5.48
N PHE A 88 9.10 -4.92 5.57
CA PHE A 88 8.51 -5.67 6.66
C PHE A 88 9.38 -6.88 6.98
N THR A 89 9.78 -7.03 8.26
CA THR A 89 10.54 -8.19 8.72
C THR A 89 9.60 -9.24 9.31
N VAL A 90 9.63 -10.44 8.76
CA VAL A 90 8.81 -11.56 9.23
C VAL A 90 9.44 -12.18 10.46
N THR A 91 8.75 -12.09 11.60
CA THR A 91 9.18 -12.68 12.88
C THR A 91 8.40 -13.97 13.20
N SER A 92 8.78 -14.65 14.29
CA SER A 92 8.05 -15.85 14.78
C SER A 92 6.59 -15.54 15.17
N HIS A 93 6.26 -14.31 15.53
CA HIS A 93 4.89 -13.89 15.84
C HIS A 93 3.99 -13.81 14.59
N HIS A 94 4.58 -13.84 13.41
CA HIS A 94 3.88 -13.77 12.14
C HIS A 94 3.64 -15.13 11.48
N GLN A 95 3.89 -16.23 12.21
CA GLN A 95 3.73 -17.58 11.67
C GLN A 95 2.27 -17.98 11.45
N GLY A 96 2.01 -18.66 10.32
CA GLY A 96 0.79 -19.40 10.05
C GLY A 96 1.01 -20.91 10.00
N ALA A 97 2.17 -21.31 9.47
CA ALA A 97 2.66 -22.70 9.49
C ALA A 97 4.08 -22.70 10.08
N PRO A 98 4.60 -23.85 10.57
CA PRO A 98 5.93 -23.89 11.15
C PRO A 98 6.99 -23.32 10.22
N GLY A 99 7.64 -22.22 10.66
CA GLY A 99 8.68 -21.53 9.90
C GLY A 99 8.21 -20.65 8.74
N LEU A 100 6.90 -20.53 8.49
CA LEU A 100 6.34 -19.72 7.37
C LEU A 100 5.37 -18.66 7.88
N ALA A 101 5.39 -17.50 7.23
CA ALA A 101 4.48 -16.41 7.51
C ALA A 101 3.02 -16.78 7.21
N HIS A 102 2.10 -16.25 8.01
CA HIS A 102 0.67 -16.39 7.79
C HIS A 102 0.21 -15.50 6.61
N GLY A 103 -0.55 -16.06 5.66
CA GLY A 103 -1.01 -15.32 4.49
C GLY A 103 -1.82 -14.06 4.84
N GLY A 104 -2.64 -14.11 5.90
CA GLY A 104 -3.38 -12.93 6.37
C GLY A 104 -2.48 -11.80 6.85
N LEU A 105 -1.32 -12.10 7.48
CA LEU A 105 -0.36 -11.08 7.88
C LEU A 105 0.39 -10.50 6.68
N LEU A 106 0.68 -11.33 5.67
CA LEU A 106 1.23 -10.84 4.40
C LEU A 106 0.24 -9.90 3.70
N SER A 107 -1.06 -10.26 3.70
CA SER A 107 -2.11 -9.38 3.17
C SER A 107 -2.21 -8.07 3.95
N ALA A 108 -2.09 -8.10 5.28
CA ALA A 108 -2.09 -6.90 6.10
C ALA A 108 -0.89 -5.98 5.80
N ALA A 109 0.32 -6.55 5.60
CA ALA A 109 1.49 -5.78 5.20
C ALA A 109 1.32 -5.13 3.82
N ILE A 110 0.72 -5.87 2.89
CA ILE A 110 0.39 -5.36 1.55
C ILE A 110 -0.65 -4.25 1.62
N ASP A 111 -1.72 -4.44 2.39
CA ASP A 111 -2.80 -3.46 2.57
C ASP A 111 -2.26 -2.15 3.17
N GLU A 112 -1.35 -2.24 4.14
CA GLU A 112 -0.71 -1.08 4.76
C GLU A 112 0.08 -0.24 3.75
N VAL A 113 0.91 -0.86 2.90
CA VAL A 113 1.69 -0.12 1.88
C VAL A 113 0.77 0.46 0.80
N LEU A 114 -0.23 -0.30 0.36
CA LEU A 114 -1.22 0.16 -0.60
C LEU A 114 -2.08 1.30 -0.05
N GLY A 115 -2.55 1.19 1.20
CA GLY A 115 -3.32 2.23 1.87
C GLY A 115 -2.53 3.52 2.06
N SER A 116 -1.23 3.38 2.33
CA SER A 116 -0.31 4.52 2.48
C SER A 116 -0.12 5.35 1.21
N LEU A 117 -0.44 4.81 0.02
CA LEU A 117 -0.46 5.60 -1.22
C LEU A 117 -1.38 6.83 -1.15
N ASN A 118 -2.44 6.76 -0.32
CA ASN A 118 -3.37 7.88 -0.17
C ASN A 118 -2.73 9.11 0.52
N TRP A 119 -1.59 8.96 1.23
CA TRP A 119 -0.78 10.09 1.68
C TRP A 119 -0.26 10.94 0.52
N LEU A 120 -0.04 10.31 -0.65
CA LEU A 120 0.41 11.03 -1.85
C LEU A 120 -0.70 11.85 -2.50
N LEU A 121 -1.97 11.51 -2.23
CA LEU A 121 -3.14 12.22 -2.74
C LEU A 121 -3.66 13.27 -1.75
N GLY A 122 -3.32 13.14 -0.46
CA GLY A 122 -3.78 14.04 0.60
C GLY A 122 -5.21 13.80 1.08
N ASP A 123 -5.90 12.80 0.52
CA ASP A 123 -7.26 12.44 0.88
C ASP A 123 -7.30 11.13 1.67
N PRO A 124 -8.06 11.05 2.78
CA PRO A 124 -8.22 9.81 3.50
C PRO A 124 -9.06 8.82 2.70
N ALA A 125 -8.65 7.55 2.75
CA ALA A 125 -9.37 6.48 2.07
C ALA A 125 -9.42 5.22 2.93
N VAL A 126 -10.37 4.34 2.60
CA VAL A 126 -10.51 3.02 3.23
C VAL A 126 -10.43 1.93 2.17
N THR A 127 -9.95 0.76 2.56
CA THR A 127 -9.86 -0.41 1.67
C THR A 127 -11.26 -0.87 1.30
N GLY A 128 -11.61 -0.78 0.01
CA GLY A 128 -12.86 -1.30 -0.52
C GLY A 128 -12.72 -2.70 -1.11
N ARG A 129 -11.56 -3.02 -1.66
CA ARG A 129 -11.22 -4.34 -2.19
C ARG A 129 -9.72 -4.55 -2.13
N LEU A 130 -9.30 -5.74 -1.73
CA LEU A 130 -7.92 -6.20 -1.78
C LEU A 130 -7.90 -7.63 -2.32
N GLU A 131 -7.07 -7.88 -3.32
CA GLU A 131 -6.80 -9.21 -3.83
C GLU A 131 -5.30 -9.47 -3.80
N CYS A 132 -4.90 -10.60 -3.22
CA CYS A 132 -3.52 -11.03 -3.10
C CYS A 132 -3.30 -12.38 -3.78
N GLU A 133 -2.29 -12.45 -4.62
CA GLU A 133 -1.79 -13.69 -5.20
C GLU A 133 -0.46 -14.06 -4.54
N PHE A 134 -0.43 -15.17 -3.80
CA PHE A 134 0.76 -15.66 -3.12
C PHE A 134 1.53 -16.59 -4.05
N ARG A 135 2.77 -16.23 -4.40
CA ARG A 135 3.59 -16.93 -5.40
C ARG A 135 4.72 -17.75 -4.80
N THR A 136 5.31 -17.25 -3.72
CA THR A 136 6.45 -17.89 -3.07
C THR A 136 6.22 -17.94 -1.56
N PRO A 137 6.44 -19.09 -0.88
CA PRO A 137 6.41 -19.17 0.58
C PRO A 137 7.37 -18.16 1.20
N VAL A 138 6.96 -17.54 2.30
CA VAL A 138 7.74 -16.52 3.00
C VAL A 138 8.23 -17.09 4.33
N PRO A 139 9.53 -17.47 4.45
CA PRO A 139 10.10 -17.97 5.69
C PRO A 139 10.14 -16.90 6.79
N VAL A 140 10.03 -17.35 8.05
CA VAL A 140 10.36 -16.53 9.21
C VAL A 140 11.82 -16.08 9.12
N GLY A 141 12.10 -14.83 9.44
CA GLY A 141 13.40 -14.19 9.28
C GLY A 141 13.62 -13.51 7.94
N SER A 142 12.70 -13.69 6.97
CA SER A 142 12.76 -12.96 5.69
C SER A 142 12.40 -11.49 5.86
N ILE A 143 12.96 -10.66 4.99
CA ILE A 143 12.54 -9.26 4.80
C ILE A 143 11.72 -9.19 3.52
N LEU A 144 10.51 -8.66 3.58
CA LEU A 144 9.72 -8.31 2.41
C LEU A 144 10.01 -6.89 1.99
N HIS A 145 10.36 -6.72 0.72
CA HIS A 145 10.46 -5.44 0.04
C HIS A 145 9.20 -5.25 -0.79
N ILE A 146 8.36 -4.31 -0.39
CA ILE A 146 7.06 -4.06 -1.02
C ILE A 146 7.15 -2.76 -1.79
N GLN A 147 6.72 -2.78 -3.03
CA GLN A 147 6.55 -1.59 -3.86
C GLN A 147 5.09 -1.51 -4.29
N ALA A 148 4.48 -0.34 -4.09
CA ALA A 148 3.11 -0.05 -4.48
C ALA A 148 3.02 1.18 -5.38
N GLU A 149 1.99 1.22 -6.23
CA GLU A 149 1.76 2.28 -7.21
C GLU A 149 0.26 2.51 -7.40
N ILE A 150 -0.15 3.78 -7.55
CA ILE A 150 -1.49 4.16 -8.01
C ILE A 150 -1.51 4.08 -9.53
N LEU A 151 -2.48 3.34 -10.07
CA LEU A 151 -2.69 3.19 -11.51
C LEU A 151 -3.70 4.19 -12.07
N GLY A 152 -4.56 4.74 -11.22
CA GLY A 152 -5.55 5.73 -11.61
C GLY A 152 -6.60 5.95 -10.54
N GLU A 153 -7.45 6.96 -10.76
CA GLU A 153 -8.63 7.21 -9.96
C GLU A 153 -9.86 7.48 -10.83
N GLU A 154 -11.03 7.12 -10.35
CA GLU A 154 -12.31 7.48 -10.91
C GLU A 154 -13.29 7.82 -9.80
N ARG A 155 -13.76 9.06 -9.76
CA ARG A 155 -14.62 9.60 -8.68
C ARG A 155 -13.92 9.45 -7.31
N ARG A 156 -14.44 8.56 -6.45
CA ARG A 156 -13.87 8.27 -5.12
C ARG A 156 -13.05 6.98 -5.07
N LYS A 157 -12.83 6.32 -6.21
CA LYS A 157 -12.10 5.05 -6.26
C LYS A 157 -10.68 5.27 -6.71
N VAL A 158 -9.74 4.81 -5.93
CA VAL A 158 -8.30 4.78 -6.26
C VAL A 158 -7.91 3.34 -6.55
N TYR A 159 -7.35 3.10 -7.72
CA TYR A 159 -6.91 1.80 -8.21
C TYR A 159 -5.40 1.69 -8.01
N ALA A 160 -4.96 0.67 -7.28
CA ALA A 160 -3.56 0.51 -6.93
C ALA A 160 -3.09 -0.93 -7.03
N VAL A 161 -1.78 -1.11 -7.16
CA VAL A 161 -1.13 -2.42 -7.22
C VAL A 161 0.09 -2.44 -6.31
N ALA A 162 0.48 -3.65 -5.86
CA ALA A 162 1.72 -3.85 -5.12
C ALA A 162 2.39 -5.16 -5.50
N THR A 163 3.71 -5.18 -5.34
CA THR A 163 4.53 -6.39 -5.43
C THR A 163 5.43 -6.46 -4.20
N ALA A 164 5.42 -7.61 -3.55
CA ALA A 164 6.33 -7.93 -2.45
C ALA A 164 7.39 -8.93 -2.91
N ARG A 165 8.66 -8.64 -2.63
CA ARG A 165 9.81 -9.48 -2.98
C ARG A 165 10.59 -9.88 -1.74
N LEU A 166 11.19 -11.07 -1.78
CA LEU A 166 11.94 -11.64 -0.65
C LEU A 166 13.36 -11.11 -0.59
N ASN A 167 13.76 -10.64 0.57
CA ASN A 167 15.14 -10.35 1.00
C ASN A 167 15.90 -9.29 0.20
N SER A 168 15.39 -8.85 -0.96
CA SER A 168 15.92 -7.73 -1.74
C SER A 168 14.86 -7.17 -2.68
N GLN A 169 15.12 -5.99 -3.25
CA GLN A 169 14.22 -5.37 -4.25
C GLN A 169 14.16 -6.18 -5.56
N ASP A 170 15.17 -6.99 -5.85
CA ASP A 170 15.26 -7.86 -7.03
C ASP A 170 15.04 -9.33 -6.68
N GLY A 171 14.68 -9.63 -5.44
CA GLY A 171 14.41 -10.98 -4.95
C GLY A 171 13.18 -11.63 -5.60
N PRO A 172 12.95 -12.93 -5.34
CA PRO A 172 11.78 -13.63 -5.83
C PRO A 172 10.48 -12.93 -5.43
N ILE A 173 9.50 -12.89 -6.32
CA ILE A 173 8.17 -12.35 -6.02
C ILE A 173 7.47 -13.29 -5.05
N ALA A 174 7.13 -12.78 -3.88
CA ALA A 174 6.37 -13.51 -2.86
C ALA A 174 4.87 -13.27 -2.97
N VAL A 175 4.45 -12.02 -3.16
CA VAL A 175 3.04 -11.64 -3.29
C VAL A 175 2.90 -10.58 -4.37
N VAL A 176 1.84 -10.69 -5.15
CA VAL A 176 1.33 -9.63 -6.03
C VAL A 176 -0.06 -9.27 -5.56
N ALA A 177 -0.40 -8.00 -5.54
CA ALA A 177 -1.71 -7.56 -5.10
C ALA A 177 -2.27 -6.42 -5.93
N SER A 178 -3.59 -6.33 -5.93
CA SER A 178 -4.34 -5.21 -6.47
C SER A 178 -5.40 -4.76 -5.47
N ALA A 179 -5.66 -3.47 -5.39
CA ALA A 179 -6.62 -2.90 -4.45
C ALA A 179 -7.44 -1.77 -5.07
N ILE A 180 -8.64 -1.61 -4.54
CA ILE A 180 -9.49 -0.44 -4.75
C ILE A 180 -9.70 0.23 -3.40
N PHE A 181 -9.22 1.46 -3.26
CA PHE A 181 -9.51 2.30 -2.10
C PHE A 181 -10.68 3.22 -2.40
N ILE A 182 -11.44 3.53 -1.36
CA ILE A 182 -12.59 4.44 -1.44
C ILE A 182 -12.26 5.68 -0.64
N GLN A 183 -12.09 6.80 -1.30
CA GLN A 183 -11.90 8.10 -0.64
C GLN A 183 -13.13 8.42 0.20
N VAL A 184 -12.89 8.84 1.43
CA VAL A 184 -13.90 9.15 2.43
C VAL A 184 -13.60 10.49 3.07
N THR A 185 -14.60 11.07 3.75
CA THR A 185 -14.42 12.29 4.53
C THR A 185 -14.10 11.96 6.00
N ALA A 186 -13.62 12.94 6.77
CA ALA A 186 -13.44 12.80 8.21
C ALA A 186 -14.72 12.35 8.93
N GLU A 187 -15.90 12.70 8.40
CA GLU A 187 -17.20 12.27 8.92
C GLU A 187 -17.37 10.74 8.90
N HIS A 188 -16.78 10.04 7.92
CA HIS A 188 -16.81 8.58 7.88
C HIS A 188 -16.18 7.99 9.17
N PHE A 189 -15.03 8.51 9.59
CA PHE A 189 -14.35 8.05 10.80
C PHE A 189 -15.10 8.48 12.08
N ARG A 190 -15.67 9.69 12.11
CA ARG A 190 -16.48 10.14 13.24
C ARG A 190 -17.71 9.28 13.50
N ARG A 191 -18.34 8.77 12.46
CA ARG A 191 -19.54 7.90 12.55
C ARG A 191 -19.21 6.46 12.89
N ASN A 192 -18.10 5.94 12.41
CA ASN A 192 -17.82 4.51 12.43
C ASN A 192 -16.67 4.13 13.39
N GLY A 193 -15.83 5.08 13.80
CA GLY A 193 -14.68 4.86 14.67
C GLY A 193 -14.93 5.24 16.13
N ASP A 194 -13.94 5.00 16.97
CA ASP A 194 -13.93 5.47 18.36
C ASP A 194 -13.49 6.94 18.41
N ARG A 195 -14.39 7.81 18.87
CA ARG A 195 -14.16 9.26 18.94
C ARG A 195 -13.03 9.64 19.90
N SER A 196 -12.88 8.93 21.02
CA SER A 196 -11.82 9.20 21.99
C SER A 196 -10.44 8.85 21.43
N ALA A 197 -10.33 7.71 20.77
CA ALA A 197 -9.10 7.28 20.07
C ALA A 197 -8.74 8.25 18.94
N MET A 198 -9.72 8.72 18.16
CA MET A 198 -9.47 9.70 17.08
C MET A 198 -9.01 11.05 17.61
N LYS A 199 -9.60 11.55 18.71
CA LYS A 199 -9.16 12.79 19.35
C LYS A 199 -7.72 12.68 19.88
N ALA A 200 -7.36 11.51 20.41
CA ALA A 200 -5.99 11.23 20.87
C ALA A 200 -4.99 11.13 19.70
N ALA A 201 -5.43 10.58 18.56
CA ALA A 201 -4.61 10.40 17.38
C ALA A 201 -4.36 11.69 16.57
N MET A 202 -5.29 12.65 16.65
CA MET A 202 -5.26 13.92 15.91
C MET A 202 -5.45 15.13 16.86
N PRO A 203 -4.53 15.35 17.81
CA PRO A 203 -4.64 16.46 18.74
C PRO A 203 -4.57 17.79 17.98
N GLY A 204 -5.58 18.64 18.16
CA GLY A 204 -5.68 19.97 17.53
C GLY A 204 -6.45 20.00 16.20
N SER A 205 -7.02 18.90 15.76
CA SER A 205 -7.97 18.91 14.64
C SER A 205 -9.33 19.42 15.13
N SER A 206 -9.76 20.59 14.64
CA SER A 206 -11.10 21.15 14.91
C SER A 206 -12.25 20.22 14.45
N ASP A 207 -11.95 19.29 13.55
CA ASP A 207 -12.91 18.33 13.01
C ASP A 207 -13.44 17.32 14.05
N PHE A 208 -12.76 17.20 15.19
CA PHE A 208 -13.14 16.31 16.30
C PHE A 208 -13.55 17.07 17.59
N GLU A 209 -13.62 18.40 17.54
CA GLU A 209 -14.21 19.19 18.63
C GLU A 209 -15.74 19.06 18.57
N VAL A 210 -16.31 18.53 19.64
CA VAL A 210 -17.77 18.36 19.78
C VAL A 210 -18.34 19.66 20.34
N ASN A 211 -19.32 20.22 19.64
CA ASN A 211 -20.33 21.10 20.27
C ASN A 211 -21.31 20.28 21.11
#